data_40cdf655693bbecf5b2b62c27182c483
#
_entry.id   40cdf655693bbecf5b2b62c27182c483
#
_cell.length_a   1.000
_cell.length_b   1.000
_cell.length_c   1.000
_cell.angle_alpha   90.00
_cell.angle_beta   90.00
_cell.angle_gamma   90.00
#
_symmetry.space_group_name_H-M   'P 1'
#
loop_
_entity.id
_entity.type
_entity.pdbx_description
1 polymer ?
#
loop_
_entity_poly.entity_id
_entity_poly.type
_entity_poly.pdbx_seq_one_letter_code
_entity_poly.pdbx_strand_id
1 'polypeptide(L)'
;MILEIKIFLITKLKNKEKNIMFIFMLILQLVVLIISITTIIYLITRKNTMECFYIENEILCLNSMPTKKIPLSNIDYIEFYCSRFRNNCRGLIKIHTINSKVVKRFFQTSKFTFFVTEQMVLDEINKLTPILKEYSIPYTINYN
;
A
#
# COMPACT_ATOMS: atom_id res chain seq x y z
N MET A 1 -41.84 4.64 -49.75
CA MET A 1 -42.42 4.24 -48.44
C MET A 1 -41.56 3.21 -47.69
N ILE A 2 -41.28 2.00 -48.20
CA ILE A 2 -40.44 0.99 -47.49
C ILE A 2 -38.97 1.45 -47.27
N LEU A 3 -38.38 2.11 -48.21
CA LEU A 3 -36.99 2.60 -48.14
C LEU A 3 -36.83 3.72 -47.12
N GLU A 4 -37.78 4.62 -47.01
CA GLU A 4 -37.76 5.73 -46.03
C GLU A 4 -37.89 5.22 -44.59
N ILE A 5 -38.74 4.21 -44.36
CA ILE A 5 -38.89 3.56 -43.04
C ILE A 5 -37.56 2.88 -42.64
N LYS A 6 -36.86 2.24 -43.58
CA LYS A 6 -35.62 1.56 -43.34
C LYS A 6 -34.48 2.54 -42.96
N ILE A 7 -34.41 3.68 -43.66
CA ILE A 7 -33.45 4.75 -43.39
C ILE A 7 -33.72 5.38 -42.01
N PHE A 8 -34.99 5.64 -41.68
CA PHE A 8 -35.39 6.18 -40.38
C PHE A 8 -35.02 5.26 -39.21
N LEU A 9 -35.26 3.95 -39.35
CA LEU A 9 -34.90 2.95 -38.33
C LEU A 9 -33.39 2.85 -38.13
N ILE A 10 -32.60 2.86 -39.21
CA ILE A 10 -31.14 2.82 -39.16
C ILE A 10 -30.58 4.07 -38.45
N THR A 11 -31.11 5.24 -38.76
CA THR A 11 -30.68 6.50 -38.14
C THR A 11 -31.02 6.53 -36.65
N LYS A 12 -32.18 6.01 -36.26
CA LYS A 12 -32.61 5.91 -34.86
C LYS A 12 -31.74 4.93 -34.06
N LEU A 13 -31.37 3.79 -34.65
CA LEU A 13 -30.44 2.82 -34.04
C LEU A 13 -29.04 3.43 -33.84
N LYS A 14 -28.49 4.09 -34.86
CA LYS A 14 -27.17 4.73 -34.79
C LYS A 14 -27.09 5.84 -33.75
N ASN A 15 -28.17 6.60 -33.56
CA ASN A 15 -28.25 7.61 -32.49
C ASN A 15 -28.35 6.95 -31.10
N LYS A 16 -29.04 5.83 -30.97
CA LYS A 16 -29.09 5.08 -29.71
C LYS A 16 -27.71 4.52 -29.30
N GLU A 17 -26.98 3.97 -30.24
CA GLU A 17 -25.60 3.49 -30.02
C GLU A 17 -24.65 4.61 -29.60
N LYS A 18 -24.72 5.78 -30.25
CA LYS A 18 -23.93 6.96 -29.85
C LYS A 18 -24.25 7.42 -28.44
N ASN A 19 -25.52 7.43 -28.06
CA ASN A 19 -25.91 7.80 -26.70
C ASN A 19 -25.42 6.80 -25.66
N ILE A 20 -25.47 5.50 -25.93
CA ILE A 20 -24.96 4.45 -25.05
C ILE A 20 -23.45 4.61 -24.88
N MET A 21 -22.70 4.82 -25.96
CA MET A 21 -21.26 5.03 -25.92
C MET A 21 -20.90 6.31 -25.15
N PHE A 22 -21.65 7.38 -25.31
CA PHE A 22 -21.46 8.62 -24.55
C PHE A 22 -21.68 8.42 -23.05
N ILE A 23 -22.76 7.72 -22.67
CA ILE A 23 -23.03 7.39 -21.26
C ILE A 23 -21.93 6.52 -20.67
N PHE A 24 -21.44 5.53 -21.43
CA PHE A 24 -20.33 4.69 -21.00
C PHE A 24 -19.06 5.49 -20.73
N MET A 25 -18.72 6.43 -21.62
CA MET A 25 -17.57 7.33 -21.45
C MET A 25 -17.70 8.22 -20.21
N LEU A 26 -18.91 8.74 -19.94
CA LEU A 26 -19.17 9.53 -18.73
C LEU A 26 -18.99 8.70 -17.45
N ILE A 27 -19.50 7.46 -17.45
CA ILE A 27 -19.34 6.55 -16.30
C ILE A 27 -17.83 6.26 -16.08
N LEU A 28 -17.09 5.99 -17.14
CA LEU A 28 -15.66 5.72 -17.05
C LEU A 28 -14.89 6.93 -16.47
N GLN A 29 -15.20 8.14 -16.92
CA GLN A 29 -14.62 9.36 -16.39
C GLN A 29 -14.94 9.56 -14.91
N LEU A 30 -16.17 9.28 -14.49
CA LEU A 30 -16.59 9.37 -13.11
C LEU A 30 -15.83 8.37 -12.22
N VAL A 31 -15.63 7.15 -12.67
CA VAL A 31 -14.85 6.13 -11.95
C VAL A 31 -13.39 6.57 -11.78
N VAL A 32 -12.76 7.08 -12.84
CA VAL A 32 -11.38 7.60 -12.78
C VAL A 32 -11.28 8.76 -11.79
N LEU A 33 -12.25 9.66 -11.79
CA LEU A 33 -12.30 10.80 -10.89
C LEU A 33 -12.42 10.36 -9.41
N ILE A 34 -13.28 9.40 -9.12
CA ILE A 34 -13.45 8.83 -7.77
C ILE A 34 -12.14 8.18 -7.30
N ILE A 35 -11.48 7.39 -8.14
CA ILE A 35 -10.20 6.75 -7.82
C ILE A 35 -9.14 7.83 -7.53
N SER A 36 -9.08 8.87 -8.33
CA SER A 36 -8.13 9.97 -8.14
C SER A 36 -8.36 10.71 -6.82
N ILE A 37 -9.60 11.05 -6.50
CA ILE A 37 -9.95 11.72 -5.25
C ILE A 37 -9.62 10.84 -4.04
N THR A 38 -9.98 9.55 -4.08
CA THR A 38 -9.69 8.63 -2.97
C THR A 38 -8.18 8.46 -2.77
N THR A 39 -7.40 8.42 -3.84
CA THR A 39 -5.94 8.37 -3.77
C THR A 39 -5.36 9.65 -3.16
N ILE A 40 -5.84 10.83 -3.54
CA ILE A 40 -5.41 12.11 -2.99
C ILE A 40 -5.74 12.19 -1.49
N ILE A 41 -6.98 11.87 -1.10
CA ILE A 41 -7.40 11.86 0.30
C ILE A 41 -6.50 10.89 1.10
N TYR A 42 -6.23 9.70 0.57
CA TYR A 42 -5.33 8.73 1.19
C TYR A 42 -3.93 9.30 1.40
N LEU A 43 -3.36 9.97 0.40
CA LEU A 43 -2.02 10.58 0.50
C LEU A 43 -1.97 11.72 1.53
N ILE A 44 -3.02 12.56 1.62
CA ILE A 44 -3.10 13.67 2.56
C ILE A 44 -3.30 13.17 4.01
N THR A 45 -4.13 12.15 4.20
CA THR A 45 -4.45 11.64 5.54
C THR A 45 -3.37 10.73 6.11
N ARG A 46 -2.44 10.26 5.26
CA ARG A 46 -1.34 9.40 5.67
C ARG A 46 -0.27 10.21 6.39
N LYS A 47 -0.15 10.07 7.71
CA LYS A 47 0.99 10.59 8.48
C LYS A 47 2.29 9.86 8.06
N ASN A 48 3.38 10.61 7.88
CA ASN A 48 4.71 10.07 7.56
C ASN A 48 4.71 9.14 6.34
N THR A 49 4.31 9.69 5.19
CA THR A 49 4.10 8.96 3.92
C THR A 49 5.32 8.21 3.40
N MET A 50 6.52 8.52 3.88
CA MET A 50 7.78 7.97 3.39
C MET A 50 8.40 6.93 4.32
N GLU A 51 8.02 6.84 5.59
CA GLU A 51 8.61 5.90 6.54
C GLU A 51 7.89 4.55 6.56
N CYS A 52 8.66 3.47 6.55
CA CYS A 52 8.09 2.11 6.67
C CYS A 52 7.54 1.85 8.06
N PHE A 53 8.19 2.44 9.08
CA PHE A 53 7.86 2.33 10.48
C PHE A 53 7.94 3.70 11.13
N TYR A 54 7.06 3.97 12.08
CA TYR A 54 7.16 5.12 12.97
C TYR A 54 6.53 4.79 14.32
N ILE A 55 6.95 5.51 15.35
CA ILE A 55 6.40 5.36 16.70
C ILE A 55 5.66 6.65 17.06
N GLU A 56 4.45 6.48 17.54
CA GLU A 56 3.61 7.56 18.02
C GLU A 56 2.95 7.14 19.32
N ASN A 57 3.21 7.87 20.42
CA ASN A 57 2.64 7.59 21.74
C ASN A 57 2.84 6.13 22.21
N GLU A 58 4.07 5.63 22.14
CA GLU A 58 4.41 4.23 22.50
C GLU A 58 3.72 3.17 21.65
N ILE A 59 3.22 3.53 20.48
CA ILE A 59 2.60 2.63 19.53
C ILE A 59 3.51 2.51 18.30
N LEU A 60 3.95 1.30 17.98
CA LEU A 60 4.61 0.99 16.72
C LEU A 60 3.58 0.95 15.60
N CYS A 61 3.74 1.86 14.67
CA CYS A 61 2.91 1.96 13.47
C CYS A 61 3.66 1.38 12.27
N LEU A 62 3.10 0.34 11.66
CA LEU A 62 3.58 -0.19 10.40
C LEU A 62 2.83 0.51 9.27
N ASN A 63 3.57 1.24 8.45
CA ASN A 63 3.01 2.05 7.38
C ASN A 63 2.64 1.17 6.17
N SER A 64 1.66 0.31 6.35
CA SER A 64 1.12 -0.59 5.34
C SER A 64 -0.36 -0.27 5.09
N MET A 65 -0.92 -0.82 4.05
CA MET A 65 -2.35 -0.70 3.76
C MET A 65 -3.09 -1.97 4.21
N PRO A 66 -3.97 -1.90 5.24
CA PRO A 66 -4.19 -0.81 6.20
C PRO A 66 -3.01 -0.65 7.17
N THR A 67 -2.82 0.56 7.69
CA THR A 67 -1.81 0.83 8.74
C THR A 67 -2.07 -0.05 9.95
N LYS A 68 -1.04 -0.74 10.42
CA LYS A 68 -1.14 -1.60 11.60
C LYS A 68 -0.49 -0.89 12.79
N LYS A 69 -1.24 -0.77 13.87
CA LYS A 69 -0.81 -0.15 15.13
C LYS A 69 -0.67 -1.22 16.20
N ILE A 70 0.48 -1.25 16.87
CA ILE A 70 0.81 -2.24 17.92
C ILE A 70 1.44 -1.49 19.08
N PRO A 71 0.86 -1.50 20.29
CA PRO A 71 1.50 -0.93 21.47
C PRO A 71 2.84 -1.61 21.75
N LEU A 72 3.89 -0.85 22.05
CA LEU A 72 5.23 -1.39 22.32
C LEU A 72 5.20 -2.34 23.52
N SER A 73 4.39 -2.04 24.53
CA SER A 73 4.17 -2.91 25.71
C SER A 73 3.57 -4.27 25.39
N ASN A 74 2.98 -4.45 24.22
CA ASN A 74 2.39 -5.72 23.79
C ASN A 74 3.30 -6.52 22.86
N ILE A 75 4.51 -6.06 22.61
CA ILE A 75 5.50 -6.72 21.75
C ILE A 75 6.40 -7.59 22.64
N ASP A 76 6.47 -8.88 22.31
CA ASP A 76 7.37 -9.84 22.95
C ASP A 76 8.75 -9.81 22.28
N TYR A 77 8.80 -10.04 20.96
CA TYR A 77 10.02 -9.90 20.16
C TYR A 77 9.72 -9.63 18.68
N ILE A 78 10.74 -9.20 17.95
CA ILE A 78 10.62 -8.88 16.52
C ILE A 78 11.67 -9.65 15.72
N GLU A 79 11.23 -10.23 14.58
CA GLU A 79 12.10 -10.84 13.60
C GLU A 79 12.06 -10.03 12.31
N PHE A 80 13.23 -9.63 11.83
CA PHE A 80 13.40 -9.06 10.51
C PHE A 80 13.97 -10.11 9.57
N TYR A 81 13.43 -10.17 8.37
CA TYR A 81 13.93 -10.99 7.28
C TYR A 81 14.24 -10.11 6.09
N CYS A 82 15.42 -10.26 5.52
CA CYS A 82 15.81 -9.63 4.28
C CYS A 82 15.91 -10.70 3.21
N SER A 83 15.07 -10.65 2.19
CA SER A 83 15.06 -11.61 1.09
C SER A 83 15.32 -10.92 -0.23
N ARG A 84 16.17 -11.53 -1.07
CA ARG A 84 16.47 -11.07 -2.41
C ARG A 84 15.51 -11.71 -3.40
N PHE A 85 14.89 -10.90 -4.24
CA PHE A 85 14.04 -11.36 -5.33
C PHE A 85 14.48 -10.71 -6.64
N ARG A 86 15.14 -11.49 -7.50
CA ARG A 86 15.78 -10.98 -8.73
C ARG A 86 16.73 -9.82 -8.42
N ASN A 87 16.48 -8.62 -9.01
CA ASN A 87 17.28 -7.42 -8.83
C ASN A 87 16.77 -6.51 -7.69
N ASN A 88 15.83 -6.99 -6.88
CA ASN A 88 15.24 -6.24 -5.78
C ASN A 88 15.37 -6.99 -4.46
N CYS A 89 15.47 -6.25 -3.36
CA CYS A 89 15.38 -6.78 -2.02
C CYS A 89 14.05 -6.40 -1.37
N ARG A 90 13.57 -7.26 -0.50
CA ARG A 90 12.34 -7.06 0.25
C ARG A 90 12.55 -7.45 1.70
N GLY A 91 12.16 -6.56 2.60
CA GLY A 91 12.12 -6.85 4.02
C GLY A 91 10.78 -7.44 4.42
N LEU A 92 10.82 -8.33 5.40
CA LEU A 92 9.64 -8.82 6.12
C LEU A 92 9.88 -8.60 7.61
N ILE A 93 8.94 -7.95 8.27
CA ILE A 93 8.90 -7.85 9.72
C ILE A 93 7.85 -8.82 10.25
N LYS A 94 8.23 -9.59 11.26
CA LYS A 94 7.32 -10.40 12.06
C LYS A 94 7.37 -9.89 13.50
N ILE A 95 6.24 -9.48 14.01
CA ILE A 95 6.09 -8.99 15.38
C ILE A 95 5.32 -10.04 16.16
N HIS A 96 5.98 -10.62 17.12
CA HIS A 96 5.40 -11.55 18.07
C HIS A 96 4.87 -10.75 19.26
N THR A 97 3.60 -10.92 19.56
CA THR A 97 2.97 -10.24 20.68
C THR A 97 2.84 -11.18 21.87
N ILE A 98 2.82 -10.62 23.08
CA ILE A 98 2.62 -11.34 24.35
C ILE A 98 1.40 -12.26 24.29
N ASN A 99 0.35 -11.87 23.55
CA ASN A 99 -0.85 -12.66 23.36
C ASN A 99 -0.71 -13.76 22.28
N SER A 100 0.50 -14.19 21.96
CA SER A 100 0.82 -15.22 20.95
C SER A 100 0.31 -14.92 19.54
N LYS A 101 -0.05 -13.68 19.22
CA LYS A 101 -0.39 -13.26 17.86
C LYS A 101 0.87 -12.84 17.13
N VAL A 102 0.97 -13.24 15.87
CA VAL A 102 2.09 -12.86 14.98
C VAL A 102 1.57 -11.94 13.90
N VAL A 103 2.09 -10.72 13.86
CA VAL A 103 1.82 -9.75 12.80
C VAL A 103 2.95 -9.78 11.79
N LYS A 104 2.64 -10.11 10.55
CA LYS A 104 3.62 -10.16 9.44
C LYS A 104 3.34 -9.04 8.46
N ARG A 105 4.38 -8.29 8.06
CA ARG A 105 4.28 -7.25 7.04
C ARG A 105 5.55 -7.16 6.20
N PHE A 106 5.35 -7.00 4.91
CA PHE A 106 6.45 -6.68 4.00
C PHE A 106 6.71 -5.18 3.98
N PHE A 107 7.97 -4.82 3.80
CA PHE A 107 8.41 -3.45 3.60
C PHE A 107 9.57 -3.43 2.60
N GLN A 108 9.92 -2.27 2.09
CA GLN A 108 11.08 -2.11 1.19
C GLN A 108 11.98 -0.97 1.67
N THR A 109 11.67 0.24 1.30
CA THR A 109 12.39 1.45 1.68
C THR A 109 11.44 2.64 1.70
N SER A 110 11.76 3.63 2.51
CA SER A 110 11.09 4.93 2.52
C SER A 110 11.46 5.81 1.31
N LYS A 111 12.55 5.47 0.62
CA LYS A 111 13.02 6.23 -0.55
C LYS A 111 12.31 5.72 -1.82
N PHE A 112 11.87 6.66 -2.67
CA PHE A 112 11.36 6.30 -3.98
C PHE A 112 12.51 5.83 -4.88
N THR A 113 12.51 4.56 -5.25
CA THR A 113 13.53 3.95 -6.12
C THR A 113 12.92 2.81 -6.93
N PHE A 114 13.46 2.60 -8.14
CA PHE A 114 13.08 1.46 -8.99
C PHE A 114 13.71 0.15 -8.53
N PHE A 115 14.88 0.22 -7.89
CA PHE A 115 15.61 -0.95 -7.40
C PHE A 115 15.90 -0.76 -5.91
N VAL A 116 15.47 -1.71 -5.12
CA VAL A 116 15.72 -1.73 -3.67
C VAL A 116 16.89 -2.66 -3.40
N THR A 117 17.97 -2.13 -2.84
CA THR A 117 19.12 -2.92 -2.43
C THR A 117 18.92 -3.47 -1.02
N GLU A 118 19.70 -4.50 -0.67
CA GLU A 118 19.73 -5.05 0.69
C GLU A 118 20.08 -3.99 1.72
N GLN A 119 21.09 -3.14 1.40
CA GLN A 119 21.49 -2.05 2.28
C GLN A 119 20.33 -1.07 2.58
N MET A 120 19.51 -0.75 1.59
CA MET A 120 18.33 0.12 1.81
C MET A 120 17.32 -0.49 2.78
N VAL A 121 17.12 -1.81 2.71
CA VAL A 121 16.24 -2.53 3.65
C VAL A 121 16.84 -2.52 5.05
N LEU A 122 18.15 -2.74 5.17
CA LEU A 122 18.87 -2.67 6.45
C LEU A 122 18.85 -1.26 7.05
N ASP A 123 18.96 -0.22 6.24
CA ASP A 123 18.86 1.16 6.68
C ASP A 123 17.48 1.45 7.31
N GLU A 124 16.41 0.90 6.76
CA GLU A 124 15.07 1.02 7.36
C GLU A 124 14.97 0.25 8.70
N ILE A 125 15.56 -0.94 8.79
CA ILE A 125 15.62 -1.70 10.05
C ILE A 125 16.41 -0.91 11.09
N ASN A 126 17.55 -0.35 10.70
CA ASN A 126 18.41 0.40 11.59
C ASN A 126 17.78 1.69 12.15
N LYS A 127 16.78 2.26 11.50
CA LYS A 127 15.99 3.36 12.05
C LYS A 127 15.14 2.93 13.26
N LEU A 128 14.67 1.69 13.26
CA LEU A 128 13.84 1.17 14.34
C LEU A 128 14.66 0.58 15.51
N THR A 129 15.84 0.05 15.24
CA THR A 129 16.64 -0.65 16.24
C THR A 129 17.01 0.18 17.48
N PRO A 130 17.34 1.49 17.42
CA PRO A 130 17.59 2.29 18.61
C PRO A 130 16.41 2.33 19.57
N ILE A 131 15.22 2.45 19.01
CA ILE A 131 13.97 2.52 19.78
C ILE A 131 13.66 1.17 20.40
N LEU A 132 13.84 0.06 19.67
CA LEU A 132 13.67 -1.28 20.22
C LEU A 132 14.61 -1.54 21.40
N LYS A 133 15.84 -1.03 21.35
CA LYS A 133 16.80 -1.10 22.46
C LYS A 133 16.34 -0.28 23.66
N GLU A 134 15.84 0.93 23.46
CA GLU A 134 15.30 1.80 24.50
C GLU A 134 14.17 1.12 25.27
N TYR A 135 13.26 0.46 24.56
CA TYR A 135 12.14 -0.29 25.16
C TYR A 135 12.47 -1.73 25.55
N SER A 136 13.78 -2.12 25.47
CA SER A 136 14.24 -3.48 25.80
C SER A 136 13.50 -4.59 25.02
N ILE A 137 13.08 -4.32 23.80
CA ILE A 137 12.40 -5.29 22.93
C ILE A 137 13.46 -6.09 22.16
N PRO A 138 13.54 -7.43 22.36
CA PRO A 138 14.49 -8.26 21.65
C PRO A 138 14.15 -8.33 20.16
N TYR A 139 15.17 -8.34 19.31
CA TYR A 139 14.99 -8.48 17.87
C TYR A 139 16.10 -9.31 17.22
N THR A 140 15.78 -9.93 16.10
CA THR A 140 16.72 -10.69 15.25
C THR A 140 16.64 -10.21 13.80
N ILE A 141 17.78 -10.25 13.09
CA ILE A 141 17.85 -9.94 11.66
C ILE A 141 18.33 -11.20 10.94
N ASN A 142 17.49 -11.75 10.08
CA ASN A 142 17.73 -12.95 9.32
C ASN A 142 17.90 -12.62 7.83
N TYR A 143 18.90 -13.21 7.20
CA TYR A 143 19.20 -13.06 5.78
C TYR A 143 18.85 -14.37 5.06
N ASN A 144 18.10 -14.26 3.95
CA ASN A 144 17.76 -15.38 3.06
C ASN A 144 18.18 -15.07 1.63
#